data_4cb0d446985d8b10dec5e810ebad8cc2
#
_entry.id   4cb0d446985d8b10dec5e810ebad8cc2
#
_cell.length_a   1.000
_cell.length_b   1.000
_cell.length_c   1.000
_cell.angle_alpha   90.00
_cell.angle_beta   90.00
_cell.angle_gamma   90.00
#
_symmetry.space_group_name_H-M   'P 1'
#
loop_
_entity.id
_entity.type
_entity.pdbx_description
1 polymer ?
#
loop_
_entity_poly.entity_id
_entity_poly.type
_entity_poly.pdbx_seq_one_letter_code
_entity_poly.pdbx_strand_id
1 'polypeptide(L)'
;MRPTRRTILGAGLAGTAAPLLTGVSKGASLASTLRPAKVAPPQSFAGNWASLTTGYSAPDWFRDAKFGIWAHWGAASVPAAGDDWYARDMYLQGHPSYEHHLKNYGHPADTGFMEIQNRWRAERWDPAGLLDLYKRAGARYFMAIANHHDNLDCYASSHHAWNSTRVGPRKDIVGTWEKLARERGLRFAVSNHSGHAWHWNQVAYGYDAEGARQGQRYDAARLTKTAGRGTWWEGLDPQQLYTQASMAMPDGISSVAEANAWHATTDGLWDEGVPPDPEFVRRWVLRCQELIDKYRPDMLYFDNHDLPLQQAGLDMAAYFYNRNMQWNGGRLEGVVTAKETPPQRRMGLVDVVERGQKSYIDQFPWQTETCLGNWFYGEQYYRENRYKTPAKVLHTLCDVVSKNGNLMLSVPIRGDGTIDEKERQIVEEIATWMAQYGEAIYATRPWRLHGEGSTADGGGAFSEGGQTSAYTAKDVRYVTRNGAVHALVLGWPADGKVRLTLLGSGNPVGRGEVRRVTLPGSEAPLPFTRSADALEVRVPDTGRNSIGLALVINGVGLTT
;
A
#
# COMPACT_ATOMS: atom_id res chain seq x y z
N MET A 1 -15.25 -14.03 15.75
CA MET A 1 -14.18 -13.08 16.14
C MET A 1 -12.98 -13.44 15.30
N ARG A 2 -12.56 -12.55 14.38
CA ARG A 2 -11.34 -12.82 13.61
C ARG A 2 -10.16 -12.94 14.58
N PRO A 3 -9.30 -13.94 14.46
CA PRO A 3 -8.00 -13.86 15.07
C PRO A 3 -7.27 -12.71 14.35
N THR A 4 -7.04 -11.65 15.07
CA THR A 4 -6.20 -10.56 14.54
C THR A 4 -4.80 -11.14 14.33
N ARG A 5 -4.11 -10.76 13.26
CA ARG A 5 -2.69 -11.09 12.97
C ARG A 5 -1.73 -10.91 14.17
N ARG A 6 -2.20 -10.32 15.26
CA ARG A 6 -1.48 -10.16 16.53
C ARG A 6 -1.25 -11.46 17.33
N THR A 7 -1.96 -12.54 17.05
CA THR A 7 -1.92 -13.75 17.91
C THR A 7 -0.80 -14.73 17.51
N ILE A 8 -0.14 -14.55 16.37
CA ILE A 8 0.89 -15.49 15.90
C ILE A 8 2.32 -15.09 16.31
N LEU A 9 2.55 -13.88 16.84
CA LEU A 9 3.88 -13.38 17.24
C LEU A 9 4.18 -13.46 18.74
N GLY A 10 3.51 -14.33 19.49
CA GLY A 10 3.65 -14.45 20.93
C GLY A 10 4.16 -15.79 21.43
N ALA A 11 5.30 -16.30 20.98
CA ALA A 11 5.98 -17.41 21.63
C ALA A 11 7.47 -17.10 21.84
N GLY A 12 7.75 -16.57 23.00
CA GLY A 12 8.81 -16.86 23.92
C GLY A 12 10.28 -16.71 23.52
N LEU A 13 10.94 -15.74 24.15
CA LEU A 13 12.25 -16.00 24.78
C LEU A 13 12.41 -15.08 26.01
N ALA A 14 12.35 -15.69 27.17
CA ALA A 14 12.75 -15.11 28.43
C ALA A 14 14.29 -15.06 28.47
N GLY A 15 14.86 -13.87 28.62
CA GLY A 15 16.29 -13.67 28.79
C GLY A 15 16.55 -12.59 29.83
N THR A 16 17.01 -13.02 30.94
CA THR A 16 17.62 -12.42 32.15
C THR A 16 18.05 -10.96 32.11
N ALA A 17 17.63 -10.24 33.12
CA ALA A 17 18.10 -8.91 33.52
C ALA A 17 19.55 -8.93 34.02
N ALA A 18 20.34 -7.93 33.65
CA ALA A 18 21.57 -7.53 34.29
C ALA A 18 21.70 -6.00 34.31
N PRO A 19 22.44 -5.39 35.26
CA PRO A 19 22.08 -4.13 35.86
C PRO A 19 22.67 -2.88 35.18
N LEU A 20 22.01 -1.76 35.47
CA LEU A 20 22.37 -0.38 35.15
C LEU A 20 23.83 -0.03 35.55
N LEU A 21 24.61 0.40 34.57
CA LEU A 21 25.79 1.23 34.79
C LEU A 21 25.52 2.60 34.17
N THR A 22 25.43 3.59 35.03
CA THR A 22 25.42 5.01 34.70
C THR A 22 26.78 5.42 34.17
N GLY A 23 26.83 5.75 32.89
CA GLY A 23 28.00 6.35 32.27
C GLY A 23 27.56 7.39 31.27
N VAL A 24 27.55 8.68 31.66
CA VAL A 24 27.37 9.80 30.75
C VAL A 24 28.63 9.91 29.89
N SER A 25 28.58 9.34 28.69
CA SER A 25 29.55 9.65 27.64
C SER A 25 28.95 10.63 26.65
N LYS A 26 29.59 11.79 26.51
CA LYS A 26 29.33 12.76 25.45
C LYS A 26 29.60 12.10 24.10
N GLY A 27 28.54 11.53 23.50
CA GLY A 27 28.58 11.00 22.14
C GLY A 27 28.46 12.14 21.14
N ALA A 28 29.53 12.45 20.45
CA ALA A 28 29.56 13.37 19.33
C ALA A 28 28.58 12.88 18.25
N SER A 29 27.71 13.79 17.82
CA SER A 29 26.80 13.62 16.65
C SER A 29 27.64 13.39 15.38
N LEU A 30 27.68 12.15 14.92
CA LEU A 30 28.11 11.77 13.57
C LEU A 30 26.89 11.69 12.62
N ALA A 31 26.10 12.75 12.61
CA ALA A 31 25.09 12.96 11.57
C ALA A 31 25.62 13.95 10.54
N SER A 32 26.78 13.67 9.94
CA SER A 32 27.26 14.45 8.81
C SER A 32 27.59 13.52 7.65
N THR A 33 26.82 13.71 6.56
CA THR A 33 27.26 13.52 5.17
C THR A 33 27.75 12.13 4.76
N LEU A 34 26.93 11.12 4.95
CA LEU A 34 26.99 9.99 4.05
C LEU A 34 25.74 10.03 3.15
N ARG A 35 25.78 10.86 2.08
CA ARG A 35 25.12 10.43 0.85
C ARG A 35 25.80 9.10 0.52
N PRO A 36 25.07 7.98 0.47
CA PRO A 36 25.65 6.78 -0.12
C PRO A 36 26.11 7.22 -1.52
N ALA A 37 27.39 7.02 -1.82
CA ALA A 37 27.91 7.26 -3.16
C ALA A 37 26.96 6.53 -4.10
N LYS A 38 26.47 7.19 -5.18
CA LYS A 38 25.68 6.53 -6.22
C LYS A 38 26.59 5.46 -6.79
N VAL A 39 26.44 4.25 -6.31
CA VAL A 39 27.10 3.08 -6.90
C VAL A 39 26.48 2.94 -8.27
N ALA A 40 27.29 2.94 -9.32
CA ALA A 40 26.79 2.64 -10.66
C ALA A 40 26.08 1.26 -10.59
N PRO A 41 24.85 1.14 -11.14
CA PRO A 41 24.16 -0.14 -11.12
C PRO A 41 25.05 -1.20 -11.79
N PRO A 42 25.00 -2.45 -11.32
CA PRO A 42 25.74 -3.53 -11.95
C PRO A 42 25.31 -3.67 -13.42
N GLN A 43 26.16 -4.26 -14.24
CA GLN A 43 25.78 -4.55 -15.63
C GLN A 43 24.52 -5.43 -15.74
N SER A 44 24.27 -6.27 -14.72
CA SER A 44 23.05 -7.06 -14.57
C SER A 44 22.84 -7.47 -13.10
N PHE A 45 21.58 -7.63 -12.72
CA PHE A 45 21.20 -8.22 -11.43
C PHE A 45 21.06 -9.74 -11.58
N ALA A 46 21.51 -10.47 -10.58
CA ALA A 46 21.24 -11.90 -10.43
C ALA A 46 20.13 -12.11 -9.38
N GLY A 47 19.36 -13.19 -9.48
CA GLY A 47 18.28 -13.58 -8.59
C GLY A 47 18.77 -14.04 -7.21
N ASN A 48 19.47 -13.17 -6.49
CA ASN A 48 19.91 -13.42 -5.13
C ASN A 48 20.07 -12.11 -4.35
N TRP A 49 19.95 -12.20 -3.03
CA TRP A 49 20.02 -11.02 -2.17
C TRP A 49 21.34 -10.27 -2.24
N ALA A 50 22.46 -10.98 -2.40
CA ALA A 50 23.77 -10.34 -2.51
C ALA A 50 23.83 -9.38 -3.71
N SER A 51 23.30 -9.79 -4.86
CA SER A 51 23.24 -8.95 -6.06
C SER A 51 22.25 -7.79 -5.90
N LEU A 52 21.04 -8.09 -5.40
CA LEU A 52 20.01 -7.07 -5.23
C LEU A 52 20.44 -5.99 -4.24
N THR A 53 20.95 -6.36 -3.06
CA THR A 53 21.32 -5.40 -2.01
C THR A 53 22.57 -4.59 -2.32
N THR A 54 23.48 -5.11 -3.14
CA THR A 54 24.70 -4.39 -3.54
C THR A 54 24.43 -3.41 -4.68
N GLY A 55 23.55 -3.78 -5.63
CA GLY A 55 23.35 -3.04 -6.86
C GLY A 55 22.16 -2.08 -6.85
N TYR A 56 21.22 -2.22 -5.95
CA TYR A 56 20.00 -1.42 -5.93
C TYR A 56 20.19 -0.10 -5.16
N SER A 57 19.58 0.94 -5.69
CA SER A 57 19.31 2.20 -4.99
C SER A 57 17.97 2.73 -5.46
N ALA A 58 17.09 3.05 -4.54
CA ALA A 58 15.79 3.62 -4.90
C ALA A 58 15.95 4.87 -5.76
N PRO A 59 15.33 4.95 -6.94
CA PRO A 59 15.51 6.04 -7.88
C PRO A 59 14.99 7.36 -7.33
N ASP A 60 15.58 8.47 -7.79
CA ASP A 60 15.24 9.82 -7.31
C ASP A 60 13.75 10.13 -7.51
N TRP A 61 13.14 9.69 -8.64
CA TRP A 61 11.72 9.93 -8.88
C TRP A 61 10.82 9.38 -7.77
N PHE A 62 11.14 8.19 -7.23
CA PHE A 62 10.36 7.59 -6.14
C PHE A 62 10.53 8.39 -4.85
N ARG A 63 11.79 8.76 -4.52
CA ARG A 63 12.11 9.56 -3.33
C ARG A 63 11.49 10.96 -3.37
N ASP A 64 11.24 11.49 -4.57
CA ASP A 64 10.66 12.82 -4.80
C ASP A 64 9.15 12.82 -4.93
N ALA A 65 8.55 11.72 -5.35
CA ALA A 65 7.13 11.58 -5.59
C ALA A 65 6.27 11.73 -4.32
N LYS A 66 6.66 11.13 -3.21
CA LYS A 66 6.04 11.21 -1.87
C LYS A 66 4.61 10.70 -1.76
N PHE A 67 3.77 10.88 -2.78
CA PHE A 67 2.36 10.53 -2.75
C PHE A 67 1.94 9.80 -4.03
N GLY A 68 1.36 8.62 -3.85
CA GLY A 68 0.75 7.81 -4.90
C GLY A 68 -0.69 7.44 -4.57
N ILE A 69 -1.47 7.11 -5.60
CA ILE A 69 -2.82 6.57 -5.42
C ILE A 69 -2.91 5.19 -6.03
N TRP A 70 -3.61 4.32 -5.34
CA TRP A 70 -3.83 2.93 -5.70
C TRP A 70 -5.31 2.68 -5.98
N ALA A 71 -5.62 2.02 -7.07
CA ALA A 71 -6.94 1.50 -7.35
C ALA A 71 -7.00 0.02 -6.98
N HIS A 72 -7.46 -0.30 -5.75
CA HIS A 72 -7.88 -1.65 -5.40
C HIS A 72 -9.22 -1.91 -6.07
N TRP A 73 -9.17 -2.55 -7.23
CA TRP A 73 -10.35 -2.76 -8.06
C TRP A 73 -10.27 -4.05 -8.86
N GLY A 74 -11.27 -4.85 -8.72
CA GLY A 74 -11.40 -6.15 -9.35
C GLY A 74 -12.73 -6.79 -9.01
N ALA A 75 -12.85 -8.09 -9.20
CA ALA A 75 -14.08 -8.84 -8.93
C ALA A 75 -14.55 -8.75 -7.47
N ALA A 76 -13.64 -8.62 -6.51
CA ALA A 76 -13.98 -8.45 -5.09
C ALA A 76 -14.73 -7.14 -4.78
N SER A 77 -14.75 -6.17 -5.72
CA SER A 77 -15.60 -4.97 -5.59
C SER A 77 -17.07 -5.21 -5.90
N VAL A 78 -17.42 -6.30 -6.59
CA VAL A 78 -18.80 -6.58 -7.02
C VAL A 78 -19.76 -6.80 -5.85
N PRO A 79 -19.40 -7.56 -4.81
CA PRO A 79 -20.27 -7.77 -3.66
C PRO A 79 -20.50 -6.51 -2.82
N ALA A 80 -19.65 -5.50 -2.95
CA ALA A 80 -19.68 -4.29 -2.12
C ALA A 80 -19.72 -4.59 -0.60
N ALA A 81 -19.19 -5.74 -0.19
CA ALA A 81 -19.20 -6.23 1.19
C ALA A 81 -18.13 -5.56 2.06
N GLY A 82 -17.17 -4.87 1.45
CA GLY A 82 -16.03 -4.26 2.17
C GLY A 82 -15.17 -5.30 2.87
N ASP A 83 -15.07 -6.48 2.29
CA ASP A 83 -14.21 -7.57 2.71
C ASP A 83 -13.20 -7.84 1.60
N ASP A 84 -11.94 -7.56 1.89
CA ASP A 84 -10.81 -7.78 0.97
C ASP A 84 -10.54 -9.27 0.72
N TRP A 85 -11.04 -10.13 1.62
CA TRP A 85 -10.93 -11.58 1.54
C TRP A 85 -12.24 -12.26 1.09
N TYR A 86 -13.18 -11.50 0.57
CA TYR A 86 -14.49 -12.02 0.16
C TYR A 86 -14.42 -13.27 -0.71
N ALA A 87 -13.48 -13.32 -1.65
CA ALA A 87 -13.28 -14.48 -2.53
C ALA A 87 -12.99 -15.79 -1.79
N ARG A 88 -12.46 -15.70 -0.56
CA ARG A 88 -12.20 -16.80 0.35
C ARG A 88 -13.32 -16.95 1.36
N ASP A 89 -13.67 -15.86 2.04
CA ASP A 89 -14.53 -15.88 3.22
C ASP A 89 -16.00 -16.21 2.87
N MET A 90 -16.40 -16.05 1.59
CA MET A 90 -17.71 -16.51 1.09
C MET A 90 -17.91 -18.03 1.12
N TYR A 91 -16.83 -18.80 1.27
CA TYR A 91 -16.86 -20.26 1.38
C TYR A 91 -16.77 -20.76 2.84
N LEU A 92 -16.66 -19.87 3.81
CA LEU A 92 -16.58 -20.21 5.22
C LEU A 92 -17.97 -20.13 5.86
N GLN A 93 -18.66 -21.27 6.01
CA GLN A 93 -20.00 -21.33 6.61
C GLN A 93 -20.01 -20.61 7.97
N GLY A 94 -21.00 -19.74 8.20
CA GLY A 94 -21.12 -18.89 9.39
C GLY A 94 -20.29 -17.61 9.37
N HIS A 95 -19.45 -17.38 8.36
CA HIS A 95 -18.76 -16.10 8.19
C HIS A 95 -19.71 -15.03 7.61
N PRO A 96 -19.60 -13.74 8.01
CA PRO A 96 -20.47 -12.68 7.46
C PRO A 96 -20.48 -12.60 5.92
N SER A 97 -19.35 -12.87 5.27
CA SER A 97 -19.27 -12.89 3.80
C SER A 97 -19.97 -14.10 3.20
N TYR A 98 -20.02 -15.26 3.87
CA TYR A 98 -20.82 -16.40 3.47
C TYR A 98 -22.31 -16.07 3.55
N GLU A 99 -22.77 -15.48 4.65
CA GLU A 99 -24.17 -15.06 4.83
C GLU A 99 -24.58 -13.98 3.82
N HIS A 100 -23.70 -13.02 3.56
CA HIS A 100 -23.89 -12.02 2.51
C HIS A 100 -24.03 -12.67 1.14
N HIS A 101 -23.17 -13.65 0.84
CA HIS A 101 -23.18 -14.36 -0.45
C HIS A 101 -24.44 -15.17 -0.62
N LEU A 102 -24.81 -15.96 0.39
CA LEU A 102 -26.02 -16.76 0.39
C LEU A 102 -27.27 -15.93 0.14
N LYS A 103 -27.37 -14.76 0.77
CA LYS A 103 -28.51 -13.84 0.63
C LYS A 103 -28.58 -13.21 -0.76
N ASN A 104 -27.47 -12.80 -1.36
CA ASN A 104 -27.46 -11.95 -2.55
C ASN A 104 -27.17 -12.71 -3.84
N TYR A 105 -26.48 -13.85 -3.76
CA TYR A 105 -25.98 -14.58 -4.93
C TYR A 105 -26.40 -16.05 -4.95
N GLY A 106 -26.82 -16.60 -3.83
CA GLY A 106 -27.14 -18.01 -3.67
C GLY A 106 -26.02 -18.79 -2.99
N HIS A 107 -26.17 -20.11 -2.96
CA HIS A 107 -25.24 -20.99 -2.26
C HIS A 107 -23.92 -21.16 -3.02
N PRO A 108 -22.75 -21.18 -2.34
CA PRO A 108 -21.46 -21.32 -3.00
C PRO A 108 -21.27 -22.59 -3.85
N ALA A 109 -22.05 -23.65 -3.59
CA ALA A 109 -22.06 -24.81 -4.45
C ALA A 109 -22.66 -24.55 -5.85
N ASP A 110 -23.53 -23.55 -5.97
CA ASP A 110 -24.23 -23.22 -7.23
C ASP A 110 -23.69 -21.94 -7.86
N THR A 111 -23.32 -20.98 -7.03
CA THR A 111 -22.76 -19.69 -7.43
C THR A 111 -21.47 -19.45 -6.67
N GLY A 112 -20.36 -19.91 -7.20
CA GLY A 112 -19.04 -19.68 -6.60
C GLY A 112 -18.42 -18.34 -7.02
N PHE A 113 -17.20 -18.10 -6.58
CA PHE A 113 -16.54 -16.81 -6.84
C PHE A 113 -16.28 -16.56 -8.33
N MET A 114 -16.09 -17.59 -9.15
CA MET A 114 -15.98 -17.42 -10.60
C MET A 114 -17.21 -16.72 -11.23
N GLU A 115 -18.40 -16.94 -10.67
CA GLU A 115 -19.61 -16.23 -11.09
C GLU A 115 -19.56 -14.75 -10.70
N ILE A 116 -19.01 -14.43 -9.55
CA ILE A 116 -18.77 -13.05 -9.12
C ILE A 116 -17.76 -12.37 -10.06
N GLN A 117 -16.68 -13.07 -10.44
CA GLN A 117 -15.71 -12.55 -11.42
C GLN A 117 -16.40 -12.22 -12.76
N ASN A 118 -17.31 -13.08 -13.23
CA ASN A 118 -18.04 -12.81 -14.46
C ASN A 118 -19.06 -11.66 -14.33
N ARG A 119 -19.52 -11.34 -13.11
CA ARG A 119 -20.42 -10.20 -12.84
C ARG A 119 -19.71 -8.86 -12.77
N TRP A 120 -18.39 -8.84 -12.72
CA TRP A 120 -17.61 -7.61 -12.78
C TRP A 120 -17.67 -7.03 -14.19
N ARG A 121 -18.50 -6.00 -14.42
CA ARG A 121 -18.77 -5.46 -15.78
C ARG A 121 -18.02 -4.19 -16.10
N ALA A 122 -17.67 -3.37 -15.11
CA ALA A 122 -17.00 -2.09 -15.32
C ALA A 122 -17.71 -1.20 -16.35
N GLU A 123 -19.04 -1.18 -16.31
CA GLU A 123 -19.89 -0.53 -17.31
C GLU A 123 -19.87 0.99 -17.25
N ARG A 124 -19.54 1.56 -16.10
CA ARG A 124 -19.46 3.00 -15.84
C ARG A 124 -18.04 3.50 -15.61
N TRP A 125 -17.06 2.66 -15.92
CA TRP A 125 -15.66 2.99 -15.68
C TRP A 125 -15.18 4.12 -16.59
N ASP A 126 -14.82 5.24 -15.95
CA ASP A 126 -14.14 6.39 -16.56
C ASP A 126 -12.70 6.50 -16.02
N PRO A 127 -11.76 5.75 -16.58
CA PRO A 127 -10.38 5.78 -16.11
C PRO A 127 -9.70 7.13 -16.32
N ALA A 128 -10.10 7.86 -17.36
CA ALA A 128 -9.53 9.17 -17.65
C ALA A 128 -9.91 10.18 -16.55
N GLY A 129 -11.21 10.27 -16.22
CA GLY A 129 -11.70 11.16 -15.19
C GLY A 129 -11.18 10.81 -13.80
N LEU A 130 -11.03 9.53 -13.48
CA LEU A 130 -10.44 9.10 -12.21
C LEU A 130 -8.96 9.49 -12.10
N LEU A 131 -8.15 9.25 -13.13
CA LEU A 131 -6.74 9.66 -13.13
C LEU A 131 -6.55 11.18 -13.09
N ASP A 132 -7.45 11.95 -13.72
CA ASP A 132 -7.43 13.40 -13.63
C ASP A 132 -7.72 13.88 -12.20
N LEU A 133 -8.68 13.26 -11.52
CA LEU A 133 -8.97 13.52 -10.12
C LEU A 133 -7.76 13.17 -9.22
N TYR A 134 -7.17 12.00 -9.40
CA TYR A 134 -6.03 11.53 -8.62
C TYR A 134 -4.78 12.40 -8.83
N LYS A 135 -4.54 12.85 -10.06
CA LYS A 135 -3.46 13.80 -10.36
C LYS A 135 -3.70 15.16 -9.69
N ARG A 136 -4.94 15.68 -9.72
CA ARG A 136 -5.29 16.91 -8.99
C ARG A 136 -5.12 16.74 -7.49
N ALA A 137 -5.44 15.57 -6.93
CA ALA A 137 -5.19 15.26 -5.52
C ALA A 137 -3.69 15.22 -5.15
N GLY A 138 -2.83 15.32 -6.13
CA GLY A 138 -1.39 15.43 -5.93
C GLY A 138 -0.62 14.13 -6.12
N ALA A 139 -1.25 13.05 -6.59
CA ALA A 139 -0.55 11.82 -6.93
C ALA A 139 0.54 12.07 -7.98
N ARG A 140 1.71 11.46 -7.77
CA ARG A 140 2.84 11.46 -8.69
C ARG A 140 3.05 10.11 -9.35
N TYR A 141 2.46 9.08 -8.79
CA TYR A 141 2.42 7.73 -9.34
C TYR A 141 1.06 7.11 -9.04
N PHE A 142 0.67 6.20 -9.91
CA PHE A 142 -0.61 5.48 -9.81
C PHE A 142 -0.35 4.00 -9.89
N MET A 143 -0.99 3.21 -9.03
CA MET A 143 -0.90 1.76 -9.01
C MET A 143 -2.23 1.13 -9.39
N ALA A 144 -2.18 0.17 -10.32
CA ALA A 144 -3.29 -0.71 -10.64
C ALA A 144 -3.05 -2.11 -10.07
N ILE A 145 -4.11 -2.81 -9.67
CA ILE A 145 -4.04 -4.25 -9.39
C ILE A 145 -3.86 -5.01 -10.70
N ALA A 146 -2.76 -5.75 -10.84
CA ALA A 146 -2.58 -6.68 -11.97
C ALA A 146 -3.32 -7.99 -11.74
N ASN A 147 -3.34 -8.47 -10.51
CA ASN A 147 -4.15 -9.58 -10.02
C ASN A 147 -4.25 -9.50 -8.50
N HIS A 148 -5.26 -10.15 -7.94
CA HIS A 148 -5.41 -10.29 -6.50
C HIS A 148 -5.32 -11.78 -6.09
N HIS A 149 -5.57 -12.10 -4.85
CA HIS A 149 -5.55 -13.47 -4.32
C HIS A 149 -6.56 -14.40 -5.01
N ASP A 150 -7.63 -13.82 -5.58
CA ASP A 150 -8.67 -14.51 -6.34
C ASP A 150 -8.20 -15.07 -7.70
N ASN A 151 -6.93 -14.88 -8.01
CA ASN A 151 -6.24 -15.41 -9.19
C ASN A 151 -6.80 -14.97 -10.56
N LEU A 152 -7.55 -13.86 -10.61
CA LEU A 152 -7.96 -13.24 -11.88
C LEU A 152 -6.91 -12.22 -12.34
N ASP A 153 -6.35 -12.38 -13.54
CA ASP A 153 -5.49 -11.37 -14.13
C ASP A 153 -6.34 -10.19 -14.67
N CYS A 154 -6.07 -8.98 -14.19
CA CYS A 154 -6.75 -7.77 -14.65
C CYS A 154 -6.14 -7.20 -15.95
N TYR A 155 -5.44 -8.03 -16.73
CA TYR A 155 -4.79 -7.67 -18.00
C TYR A 155 -4.93 -8.78 -19.03
N ALA A 156 -4.59 -8.48 -20.28
CA ALA A 156 -4.61 -9.45 -21.38
C ALA A 156 -3.46 -10.45 -21.26
N SER A 157 -3.59 -11.43 -20.36
CA SER A 157 -2.61 -12.48 -20.15
C SER A 157 -2.71 -13.59 -21.19
N SER A 158 -1.57 -13.99 -21.77
CA SER A 158 -1.46 -15.18 -22.64
C SER A 158 -1.13 -16.45 -21.86
N HIS A 159 -0.66 -16.31 -20.61
CA HIS A 159 -0.26 -17.42 -19.75
C HIS A 159 -1.33 -17.83 -18.74
N HIS A 160 -2.42 -17.07 -18.62
CA HIS A 160 -3.54 -17.37 -17.73
C HIS A 160 -4.87 -17.06 -18.42
N ALA A 161 -5.69 -18.10 -18.59
CA ALA A 161 -6.95 -17.96 -19.29
C ALA A 161 -8.03 -17.18 -18.50
N TRP A 162 -7.92 -17.20 -17.16
CA TRP A 162 -8.79 -16.43 -16.27
C TRP A 162 -8.27 -14.98 -16.15
N ASN A 163 -8.65 -14.15 -17.10
CA ASN A 163 -8.24 -12.77 -17.17
C ASN A 163 -9.37 -11.83 -17.63
N SER A 164 -9.25 -10.55 -17.33
CA SER A 164 -10.26 -9.53 -17.53
C SER A 164 -10.68 -9.29 -19.00
N THR A 165 -9.90 -9.78 -19.96
CA THR A 165 -10.30 -9.72 -21.38
C THR A 165 -11.23 -10.88 -21.78
N ARG A 166 -11.28 -11.95 -20.99
CA ARG A 166 -12.09 -13.15 -21.21
C ARG A 166 -13.20 -13.33 -20.18
N VAL A 167 -13.04 -12.77 -18.98
CA VAL A 167 -13.98 -12.87 -17.87
C VAL A 167 -14.34 -11.46 -17.40
N GLY A 168 -15.56 -11.25 -16.98
CA GLY A 168 -16.01 -9.98 -16.41
C GLY A 168 -16.05 -8.84 -17.44
N PRO A 169 -15.22 -7.80 -17.32
CA PRO A 169 -15.33 -6.55 -18.07
C PRO A 169 -15.00 -6.67 -19.56
N ARG A 170 -14.37 -7.75 -19.97
CA ARG A 170 -13.89 -7.98 -21.35
C ARG A 170 -12.95 -6.86 -21.83
N LYS A 171 -12.10 -6.36 -20.94
CA LYS A 171 -11.17 -5.25 -21.17
C LYS A 171 -9.79 -5.56 -20.60
N ASP A 172 -8.75 -5.00 -21.21
CA ASP A 172 -7.42 -4.94 -20.62
C ASP A 172 -7.37 -3.75 -19.63
N ILE A 173 -7.66 -4.04 -18.38
CA ILE A 173 -7.77 -3.02 -17.31
C ILE A 173 -6.39 -2.38 -17.06
N VAL A 174 -5.36 -3.21 -16.86
CA VAL A 174 -3.98 -2.73 -16.60
C VAL A 174 -3.46 -1.91 -17.76
N GLY A 175 -3.62 -2.38 -19.00
CA GLY A 175 -3.15 -1.65 -20.19
C GLY A 175 -3.87 -0.33 -20.39
N THR A 176 -5.17 -0.26 -20.05
CA THR A 176 -5.92 1.00 -20.09
C THR A 176 -5.40 1.99 -19.04
N TRP A 177 -5.18 1.55 -17.80
CA TRP A 177 -4.62 2.38 -16.75
C TRP A 177 -3.20 2.85 -17.10
N GLU A 178 -2.34 1.95 -17.58
CA GLU A 178 -0.96 2.25 -17.98
C GLU A 178 -0.89 3.39 -18.99
N LYS A 179 -1.61 3.23 -20.10
CA LYS A 179 -1.65 4.23 -21.17
C LYS A 179 -2.08 5.59 -20.64
N LEU A 180 -3.20 5.64 -19.94
CA LEU A 180 -3.78 6.90 -19.46
C LEU A 180 -2.98 7.55 -18.34
N ALA A 181 -2.32 6.77 -17.49
CA ALA A 181 -1.42 7.29 -16.45
C ALA A 181 -0.20 7.97 -17.09
N ARG A 182 0.42 7.33 -18.10
CA ARG A 182 1.57 7.92 -18.82
C ARG A 182 1.20 9.16 -19.59
N GLU A 183 0.05 9.19 -20.25
CA GLU A 183 -0.45 10.39 -20.94
C GLU A 183 -0.60 11.59 -19.99
N ARG A 184 -0.80 11.32 -18.70
CA ARG A 184 -0.91 12.34 -17.65
C ARG A 184 0.41 12.64 -16.94
N GLY A 185 1.50 11.99 -17.35
CA GLY A 185 2.82 12.14 -16.73
C GLY A 185 2.92 11.52 -15.33
N LEU A 186 2.01 10.59 -14.98
CA LEU A 186 2.12 9.79 -13.77
C LEU A 186 3.07 8.61 -14.01
N ARG A 187 3.92 8.30 -13.04
CA ARG A 187 4.61 7.01 -13.00
C ARG A 187 3.58 5.91 -12.80
N PHE A 188 3.77 4.80 -13.49
CA PHE A 188 2.82 3.69 -13.46
C PHE A 188 3.35 2.52 -12.65
N ALA A 189 2.53 2.01 -11.76
CA ALA A 189 2.85 0.87 -10.90
C ALA A 189 1.80 -0.24 -11.05
N VAL A 190 2.21 -1.46 -10.81
CA VAL A 190 1.32 -2.62 -10.74
C VAL A 190 1.55 -3.41 -9.46
N SER A 191 0.48 -3.97 -8.90
CA SER A 191 0.55 -4.87 -7.78
C SER A 191 0.23 -6.30 -8.20
N ASN A 192 1.05 -7.24 -7.74
CA ASN A 192 0.88 -8.67 -7.95
C ASN A 192 0.66 -9.35 -6.60
N HIS A 193 -0.54 -9.92 -6.42
CA HIS A 193 -0.93 -10.66 -5.22
C HIS A 193 -1.07 -12.16 -5.49
N SER A 194 -0.86 -12.60 -6.73
CA SER A 194 -1.10 -13.99 -7.13
C SER A 194 -0.09 -15.00 -6.56
N GLY A 195 0.96 -14.54 -5.87
CA GLY A 195 1.82 -15.41 -5.07
C GLY A 195 1.05 -16.17 -3.99
N HIS A 196 -0.02 -15.55 -3.43
CA HIS A 196 -0.89 -16.18 -2.44
C HIS A 196 -1.95 -17.11 -3.06
N ALA A 197 -2.25 -16.98 -4.36
CA ALA A 197 -3.38 -17.67 -4.99
C ALA A 197 -3.33 -19.19 -4.87
N TRP A 198 -2.14 -19.78 -4.63
CA TRP A 198 -1.99 -21.22 -4.44
C TRP A 198 -2.84 -21.76 -3.32
N HIS A 199 -2.84 -21.16 -2.14
CA HIS A 199 -3.60 -21.61 -0.99
C HIS A 199 -4.90 -20.85 -0.75
N TRP A 200 -5.04 -19.68 -1.33
CA TRP A 200 -6.16 -18.78 -1.08
C TRP A 200 -7.53 -19.45 -1.26
N ASN A 201 -7.68 -20.19 -2.33
CA ASN A 201 -8.94 -20.82 -2.69
C ASN A 201 -9.15 -22.20 -2.05
N GLN A 202 -8.31 -22.62 -1.10
CA GLN A 202 -8.45 -23.90 -0.42
C GLN A 202 -9.85 -24.11 0.17
N VAL A 203 -10.47 -23.08 0.73
CA VAL A 203 -11.81 -23.11 1.32
C VAL A 203 -12.90 -23.44 0.29
N ALA A 204 -12.71 -23.10 -0.98
CA ALA A 204 -13.64 -23.42 -2.06
C ALA A 204 -13.72 -24.92 -2.39
N TYR A 205 -12.80 -25.72 -1.87
CA TYR A 205 -12.85 -27.20 -1.92
C TYR A 205 -13.53 -27.83 -0.68
N GLY A 206 -14.21 -26.98 0.13
CA GLY A 206 -15.02 -27.38 1.26
C GLY A 206 -16.47 -27.74 0.89
N TYR A 207 -17.29 -27.76 1.90
CA TYR A 207 -18.73 -27.97 1.86
C TYR A 207 -19.37 -27.44 3.13
N ASP A 208 -20.70 -27.28 3.15
CA ASP A 208 -21.42 -26.96 4.39
C ASP A 208 -21.32 -28.11 5.38
N ALA A 209 -20.78 -27.84 6.55
CA ALA A 209 -20.68 -28.83 7.63
C ALA A 209 -22.03 -29.07 8.32
N GLU A 210 -22.95 -28.12 8.25
CA GLU A 210 -24.25 -28.17 8.91
C GLU A 210 -25.36 -27.62 7.99
N GLY A 211 -26.64 -27.91 8.34
CA GLY A 211 -27.79 -27.33 7.68
C GLY A 211 -28.36 -28.16 6.52
N ALA A 212 -29.24 -27.52 5.74
CA ALA A 212 -30.00 -28.20 4.70
C ALA A 212 -29.14 -28.72 3.54
N ARG A 213 -27.94 -28.19 3.36
CA ARG A 213 -27.00 -28.57 2.29
C ARG A 213 -25.72 -29.23 2.83
N GLN A 214 -25.79 -29.79 4.06
CA GLN A 214 -24.68 -30.49 4.69
C GLN A 214 -24.03 -31.52 3.75
N GLY A 215 -22.72 -31.50 3.66
CA GLY A 215 -21.92 -32.39 2.82
C GLY A 215 -21.90 -32.03 1.32
N GLN A 216 -22.62 -31.02 0.89
CA GLN A 216 -22.63 -30.60 -0.50
C GLN A 216 -21.37 -29.78 -0.81
N ARG A 217 -20.45 -30.35 -1.59
CA ARG A 217 -19.23 -29.70 -2.04
C ARG A 217 -19.51 -28.39 -2.78
N TYR A 218 -18.70 -27.38 -2.52
CA TYR A 218 -18.72 -26.11 -3.23
C TYR A 218 -18.24 -26.26 -4.70
N ASP A 219 -18.35 -25.20 -5.45
CA ASP A 219 -18.12 -25.20 -6.92
C ASP A 219 -16.70 -25.65 -7.31
N ALA A 220 -15.65 -25.19 -6.64
CA ALA A 220 -14.27 -25.55 -6.95
C ALA A 220 -14.00 -27.07 -6.91
N ALA A 221 -14.64 -27.77 -5.96
CA ALA A 221 -14.51 -29.23 -5.84
C ALA A 221 -15.24 -30.01 -6.92
N ARG A 222 -16.21 -29.39 -7.62
CA ARG A 222 -17.12 -30.07 -8.55
C ARG A 222 -16.91 -29.71 -10.01
N LEU A 223 -16.47 -28.46 -10.27
CA LEU A 223 -16.41 -27.95 -11.63
C LEU A 223 -15.11 -28.37 -12.32
N THR A 224 -15.27 -28.87 -13.53
CA THR A 224 -14.17 -29.25 -14.40
C THR A 224 -14.31 -28.51 -15.74
N LYS A 225 -13.22 -28.43 -16.50
CA LYS A 225 -13.24 -27.79 -17.82
C LYS A 225 -14.37 -28.29 -18.73
N THR A 226 -14.69 -29.59 -18.67
CA THR A 226 -15.75 -30.19 -19.48
C THR A 226 -17.16 -29.77 -19.06
N ALA A 227 -17.36 -29.42 -17.79
CA ALA A 227 -18.62 -28.91 -17.28
C ALA A 227 -18.97 -27.52 -17.85
N GLY A 228 -17.99 -26.80 -18.39
CA GLY A 228 -18.18 -25.49 -19.02
C GLY A 228 -18.82 -25.52 -20.41
N ARG A 229 -19.02 -26.68 -21.02
CA ARG A 229 -19.60 -26.76 -22.36
C ARG A 229 -20.97 -26.13 -22.40
N GLY A 230 -21.16 -25.17 -23.31
CA GLY A 230 -22.45 -24.43 -23.46
C GLY A 230 -22.67 -23.36 -22.38
N THR A 231 -21.74 -23.11 -21.51
CA THR A 231 -21.81 -22.04 -20.49
C THR A 231 -20.96 -20.83 -20.89
N TRP A 232 -21.06 -19.75 -20.09
CA TRP A 232 -20.28 -18.52 -20.32
C TRP A 232 -18.75 -18.73 -20.18
N TRP A 233 -18.32 -19.77 -19.47
CA TRP A 233 -16.92 -20.11 -19.24
C TRP A 233 -16.41 -21.30 -20.06
N GLU A 234 -17.10 -21.62 -21.17
CA GLU A 234 -16.64 -22.66 -22.08
C GLU A 234 -15.18 -22.44 -22.52
N GLY A 235 -14.38 -23.51 -22.42
CA GLY A 235 -12.95 -23.48 -22.72
C GLY A 235 -12.04 -22.96 -21.60
N LEU A 236 -12.61 -22.42 -20.50
CA LEU A 236 -11.88 -22.13 -19.27
C LEU A 236 -11.85 -23.36 -18.36
N ASP A 237 -10.77 -23.51 -17.60
CA ASP A 237 -10.62 -24.59 -16.62
C ASP A 237 -10.70 -24.02 -15.21
N PRO A 238 -11.78 -24.29 -14.42
CA PRO A 238 -11.89 -23.82 -13.05
C PRO A 238 -10.74 -24.26 -12.16
N GLN A 239 -10.12 -25.41 -12.43
CA GLN A 239 -8.98 -25.90 -11.66
C GLN A 239 -7.72 -25.04 -11.83
N GLN A 240 -7.62 -24.28 -12.93
CA GLN A 240 -6.56 -23.29 -13.09
C GLN A 240 -6.82 -21.99 -12.30
N LEU A 241 -8.10 -21.67 -12.05
CA LEU A 241 -8.48 -20.53 -11.22
C LEU A 241 -8.31 -20.84 -9.74
N TYR A 242 -8.96 -21.90 -9.27
CA TYR A 242 -9.04 -22.25 -7.87
C TYR A 242 -7.78 -22.94 -7.32
N THR A 243 -6.94 -23.50 -8.19
CA THR A 243 -5.69 -24.21 -7.81
C THR A 243 -5.94 -25.28 -6.72
N GLN A 244 -4.98 -25.77 -6.03
CA GLN A 244 -4.99 -26.47 -4.73
C GLN A 244 -6.06 -27.56 -4.48
N ALA A 245 -6.51 -28.28 -5.52
CA ALA A 245 -7.49 -29.37 -5.37
C ALA A 245 -7.05 -30.50 -4.42
N SER A 246 -5.73 -30.66 -4.21
CA SER A 246 -5.16 -31.64 -3.29
C SER A 246 -5.40 -31.32 -1.81
N MET A 247 -5.81 -30.11 -1.47
CA MET A 247 -6.12 -29.69 -0.09
C MET A 247 -7.62 -29.57 0.14
N ALA A 248 -8.43 -30.45 -0.44
CA ALA A 248 -9.85 -30.47 -0.19
C ALA A 248 -10.16 -30.83 1.28
N MET A 249 -11.19 -30.18 1.83
CA MET A 249 -11.69 -30.50 3.15
C MET A 249 -12.09 -31.98 3.24
N PRO A 250 -11.64 -32.76 4.26
CA PRO A 250 -12.00 -34.17 4.39
C PRO A 250 -13.51 -34.36 4.54
N ASP A 251 -14.02 -35.50 4.08
CA ASP A 251 -15.40 -35.91 4.34
C ASP A 251 -15.58 -36.25 5.83
N GLY A 252 -16.80 -36.07 6.33
CA GLY A 252 -17.19 -36.44 7.70
C GLY A 252 -17.07 -35.32 8.73
N ILE A 253 -16.55 -34.15 8.38
CA ILE A 253 -16.67 -32.96 9.25
C ILE A 253 -18.13 -32.54 9.30
N SER A 254 -18.70 -32.44 10.51
CA SER A 254 -20.14 -32.27 10.71
C SER A 254 -20.52 -31.10 11.59
N SER A 255 -19.59 -30.19 11.89
CA SER A 255 -19.87 -28.93 12.57
C SER A 255 -19.12 -27.77 11.95
N VAL A 256 -19.72 -26.57 11.95
CA VAL A 256 -19.09 -25.33 11.47
C VAL A 256 -17.79 -25.04 12.23
N ALA A 257 -17.77 -25.30 13.53
CA ALA A 257 -16.59 -25.07 14.36
C ALA A 257 -15.41 -25.97 13.93
N GLU A 258 -15.67 -27.24 13.64
CA GLU A 258 -14.67 -28.20 13.18
C GLU A 258 -14.17 -27.83 11.77
N ALA A 259 -15.08 -27.47 10.85
CA ALA A 259 -14.73 -27.02 9.51
C ALA A 259 -13.82 -25.78 9.54
N ASN A 260 -14.20 -24.77 10.33
CA ASN A 260 -13.39 -23.56 10.47
C ASN A 260 -12.03 -23.83 11.13
N ALA A 261 -11.98 -24.74 12.11
CA ALA A 261 -10.72 -25.17 12.72
C ALA A 261 -9.81 -25.88 11.71
N TRP A 262 -10.38 -26.73 10.84
CA TRP A 262 -9.62 -27.38 9.79
C TRP A 262 -9.08 -26.35 8.76
N HIS A 263 -9.93 -25.44 8.28
CA HIS A 263 -9.50 -24.39 7.37
C HIS A 263 -8.39 -23.52 7.98
N ALA A 264 -8.49 -23.20 9.28
CA ALA A 264 -7.48 -22.39 9.97
C ALA A 264 -6.10 -23.07 10.05
N THR A 265 -6.01 -24.39 9.93
CA THR A 265 -4.71 -25.11 9.88
C THR A 265 -3.92 -24.78 8.62
N THR A 266 -4.58 -24.27 7.58
CA THR A 266 -3.97 -23.91 6.30
C THR A 266 -3.70 -22.40 6.17
N ASP A 267 -4.19 -21.59 7.10
CA ASP A 267 -4.13 -20.12 7.01
C ASP A 267 -2.71 -19.55 7.08
N GLY A 268 -1.79 -20.21 7.74
CA GLY A 268 -0.38 -19.79 7.82
C GLY A 268 0.48 -20.17 6.61
N LEU A 269 -0.09 -20.83 5.62
CA LEU A 269 0.68 -21.36 4.48
C LEU A 269 0.76 -20.36 3.29
N TRP A 270 0.17 -19.19 3.38
CA TRP A 270 0.12 -18.25 2.25
C TRP A 270 1.43 -17.53 2.00
N ASP A 271 2.08 -17.08 3.08
CA ASP A 271 3.29 -16.25 3.02
C ASP A 271 4.57 -17.09 3.09
N GLU A 272 4.50 -18.25 3.72
CA GLU A 272 5.67 -19.03 4.03
C GLU A 272 5.64 -20.40 3.37
N GLY A 273 6.54 -20.60 2.47
CA GLY A 273 6.98 -21.94 2.25
C GLY A 273 6.02 -22.86 1.59
N VAL A 274 5.20 -22.36 0.78
CA VAL A 274 4.66 -23.29 -0.06
C VAL A 274 5.65 -23.75 -1.04
N PRO A 275 5.85 -25.00 -1.08
CA PRO A 275 6.31 -25.55 -2.29
C PRO A 275 5.13 -25.74 -3.14
N PRO A 276 5.01 -24.94 -3.87
CA PRO A 276 4.00 -25.06 -4.75
C PRO A 276 4.30 -26.13 -5.73
N ASP A 277 3.26 -26.56 -6.31
CA ASP A 277 3.29 -27.25 -7.57
C ASP A 277 4.25 -26.48 -8.50
N PRO A 278 5.30 -27.12 -9.01
CA PRO A 278 6.24 -26.49 -9.91
C PRO A 278 5.58 -25.86 -11.15
N GLU A 279 4.44 -26.37 -11.57
CA GLU A 279 3.66 -25.80 -12.67
C GLU A 279 2.97 -24.48 -12.28
N PHE A 280 2.49 -24.37 -11.05
CA PHE A 280 2.00 -23.10 -10.54
C PHE A 280 3.09 -22.02 -10.54
N VAL A 281 4.28 -22.33 -10.01
CA VAL A 281 5.42 -21.41 -9.99
C VAL A 281 5.84 -21.04 -11.40
N ARG A 282 5.97 -21.99 -12.30
CA ARG A 282 6.32 -21.73 -13.69
C ARG A 282 5.33 -20.77 -14.36
N ARG A 283 4.04 -20.99 -14.17
CA ARG A 283 3.00 -20.09 -14.70
C ARG A 283 3.04 -18.72 -14.05
N TRP A 284 3.24 -18.66 -12.75
CA TRP A 284 3.39 -17.39 -12.03
C TRP A 284 4.57 -16.57 -12.60
N VAL A 285 5.73 -17.20 -12.81
CA VAL A 285 6.91 -16.57 -13.42
C VAL A 285 6.57 -16.01 -14.81
N LEU A 286 5.94 -16.82 -15.68
CA LEU A 286 5.58 -16.38 -17.03
C LEU A 286 4.59 -15.21 -17.03
N ARG A 287 3.60 -15.23 -16.13
CA ARG A 287 2.64 -14.14 -15.94
C ARG A 287 3.33 -12.85 -15.48
N CYS A 288 4.27 -12.96 -14.53
CA CYS A 288 5.07 -11.82 -14.08
C CYS A 288 5.95 -11.23 -15.18
N GLN A 289 6.64 -12.09 -15.95
CA GLN A 289 7.46 -11.65 -17.07
C GLN A 289 6.63 -10.95 -18.14
N GLU A 290 5.48 -11.53 -18.51
CA GLU A 290 4.56 -10.90 -19.46
C GLU A 290 4.06 -9.53 -18.97
N LEU A 291 3.65 -9.42 -17.69
CA LEU A 291 3.22 -8.17 -17.08
C LEU A 291 4.32 -7.11 -17.14
N ILE A 292 5.54 -7.48 -16.77
CA ILE A 292 6.71 -6.59 -16.81
C ILE A 292 7.00 -6.12 -18.24
N ASP A 293 7.10 -7.04 -19.18
CA ASP A 293 7.52 -6.72 -20.55
C ASP A 293 6.46 -5.95 -21.33
N LYS A 294 5.20 -6.28 -21.12
CA LYS A 294 4.07 -5.70 -21.85
C LYS A 294 3.75 -4.29 -21.40
N TYR A 295 3.73 -4.04 -20.09
CA TYR A 295 3.29 -2.76 -19.52
C TYR A 295 4.42 -1.91 -18.97
N ARG A 296 5.64 -2.45 -18.88
CA ARG A 296 6.85 -1.74 -18.44
C ARG A 296 6.62 -0.84 -17.22
N PRO A 297 6.09 -1.37 -16.10
CA PRO A 297 5.80 -0.54 -14.94
C PRO A 297 7.06 0.14 -14.39
N ASP A 298 6.90 1.29 -13.74
CA ASP A 298 7.97 1.95 -13.00
C ASP A 298 8.15 1.32 -11.61
N MET A 299 7.08 0.68 -11.09
CA MET A 299 7.09 -0.03 -9.81
C MET A 299 6.34 -1.36 -9.93
N LEU A 300 6.94 -2.39 -9.35
CA LEU A 300 6.35 -3.72 -9.18
C LEU A 300 6.17 -3.99 -7.68
N TYR A 301 4.94 -4.14 -7.24
CA TYR A 301 4.58 -4.41 -5.86
C TYR A 301 4.22 -5.88 -5.69
N PHE A 302 4.79 -6.51 -4.67
CA PHE A 302 4.40 -7.83 -4.20
C PHE A 302 3.71 -7.75 -2.84
N ASP A 303 2.53 -8.37 -2.74
CA ASP A 303 1.75 -8.43 -1.50
C ASP A 303 2.22 -9.56 -0.57
N ASN A 304 3.52 -9.68 -0.39
CA ASN A 304 4.13 -10.73 0.42
C ASN A 304 5.05 -10.13 1.48
N HIS A 305 5.20 -10.84 2.58
CA HIS A 305 6.30 -10.62 3.50
C HIS A 305 7.58 -11.06 2.79
N ASP A 306 8.44 -10.06 2.47
CA ASP A 306 9.58 -10.29 1.60
C ASP A 306 9.16 -10.59 0.12
N LEU A 307 9.91 -11.38 -0.63
CA LEU A 307 9.57 -11.71 -2.02
C LEU A 307 8.80 -13.04 -2.12
N PRO A 308 7.78 -13.12 -3.01
CA PRO A 308 6.92 -14.30 -3.10
C PRO A 308 7.66 -15.51 -3.67
N LEU A 309 7.21 -16.71 -3.31
CA LEU A 309 7.65 -17.98 -3.89
C LEU A 309 9.17 -18.17 -3.90
N GLN A 310 9.85 -17.66 -2.84
CA GLN A 310 11.29 -17.88 -2.60
C GLN A 310 12.18 -17.48 -3.81
N GLN A 311 12.86 -18.43 -4.44
CA GLN A 311 13.77 -18.16 -5.54
C GLN A 311 13.07 -17.49 -6.74
N ALA A 312 11.83 -17.85 -7.01
CA ALA A 312 11.08 -17.26 -8.12
C ALA A 312 10.86 -15.74 -7.94
N GLY A 313 10.61 -15.28 -6.71
CA GLY A 313 10.51 -13.87 -6.38
C GLY A 313 11.82 -13.12 -6.56
N LEU A 314 12.93 -13.72 -6.13
CA LEU A 314 14.28 -13.15 -6.36
C LEU A 314 14.59 -13.03 -7.85
N ASP A 315 14.27 -14.06 -8.63
CA ASP A 315 14.49 -14.07 -10.08
C ASP A 315 13.64 -13.00 -10.76
N MET A 316 12.39 -12.80 -10.31
CA MET A 316 11.52 -11.77 -10.87
C MET A 316 11.94 -10.36 -10.49
N ALA A 317 12.44 -10.12 -9.29
CA ALA A 317 13.02 -8.83 -8.91
C ALA A 317 14.25 -8.49 -9.78
N ALA A 318 15.16 -9.45 -9.94
CA ALA A 318 16.33 -9.31 -10.82
C ALA A 318 15.92 -9.11 -12.29
N TYR A 319 14.95 -9.89 -12.78
CA TYR A 319 14.41 -9.74 -14.12
C TYR A 319 13.86 -8.33 -14.35
N PHE A 320 13.01 -7.85 -13.45
CA PHE A 320 12.44 -6.51 -13.54
C PHE A 320 13.51 -5.42 -13.56
N TYR A 321 14.50 -5.48 -12.68
CA TYR A 321 15.59 -4.50 -12.66
C TYR A 321 16.39 -4.51 -13.96
N ASN A 322 16.73 -5.69 -14.48
CA ASN A 322 17.46 -5.83 -15.74
C ASN A 322 16.66 -5.28 -16.94
N ARG A 323 15.36 -5.61 -17.02
CA ARG A 323 14.48 -5.07 -18.06
C ARG A 323 14.33 -3.56 -17.94
N ASN A 324 14.16 -3.05 -16.72
CA ASN A 324 14.04 -1.62 -16.47
C ASN A 324 15.31 -0.86 -16.91
N MET A 325 16.50 -1.39 -16.60
CA MET A 325 17.75 -0.81 -17.08
C MET A 325 17.86 -0.81 -18.62
N GLN A 326 17.44 -1.89 -19.27
CA GLN A 326 17.42 -1.94 -20.76
C GLN A 326 16.53 -0.84 -21.34
N TRP A 327 15.36 -0.58 -20.77
CA TRP A 327 14.45 0.48 -21.24
C TRP A 327 14.97 1.88 -20.97
N ASN A 328 15.81 2.06 -19.94
CA ASN A 328 16.29 3.37 -19.47
C ASN A 328 17.76 3.63 -19.77
N GLY A 329 18.32 2.99 -20.81
CA GLY A 329 19.70 3.23 -21.26
C GLY A 329 20.76 2.91 -20.19
N GLY A 330 20.58 1.80 -19.48
CA GLY A 330 21.48 1.32 -18.43
C GLY A 330 21.23 1.94 -17.04
N ARG A 331 20.27 2.83 -16.88
CA ARG A 331 19.92 3.40 -15.58
C ARG A 331 18.80 2.60 -14.94
N LEU A 332 18.93 2.30 -13.64
CA LEU A 332 17.86 1.70 -12.89
C LEU A 332 16.87 2.77 -12.41
N GLU A 333 15.68 2.75 -12.98
CA GLU A 333 14.54 3.60 -12.63
C GLU A 333 13.39 2.78 -12.01
N GLY A 334 13.55 1.46 -11.89
CA GLY A 334 12.54 0.54 -11.38
C GLY A 334 12.53 0.46 -9.86
N VAL A 335 11.35 0.25 -9.29
CA VAL A 335 11.13 0.03 -7.86
C VAL A 335 10.44 -1.30 -7.68
N VAL A 336 11.02 -2.21 -6.89
CA VAL A 336 10.34 -3.39 -6.36
C VAL A 336 9.98 -3.10 -4.91
N THR A 337 8.75 -3.45 -4.51
CA THR A 337 8.30 -3.31 -3.12
C THR A 337 7.79 -4.63 -2.58
N ALA A 338 8.04 -4.88 -1.29
CA ALA A 338 7.48 -5.99 -0.52
C ALA A 338 7.25 -5.56 0.93
N LYS A 339 6.37 -6.29 1.64
CA LYS A 339 5.99 -5.97 3.01
C LYS A 339 7.01 -6.46 4.03
N GLU A 340 7.18 -5.67 5.10
CA GLU A 340 7.90 -6.05 6.32
C GLU A 340 9.28 -6.69 6.04
N THR A 341 9.98 -6.13 5.05
CA THR A 341 11.27 -6.64 4.61
C THR A 341 12.31 -6.58 5.72
N PRO A 342 13.04 -7.66 6.02
CA PRO A 342 14.12 -7.66 6.99
C PRO A 342 15.14 -6.55 6.73
N PRO A 343 15.69 -5.88 7.77
CA PRO A 343 16.55 -4.72 7.61
C PRO A 343 17.73 -4.92 6.63
N GLN A 344 18.35 -6.10 6.63
CA GLN A 344 19.47 -6.42 5.74
C GLN A 344 19.08 -6.54 4.26
N ARG A 345 17.80 -6.70 3.95
CA ARG A 345 17.25 -6.82 2.58
C ARG A 345 16.72 -5.50 2.03
N ARG A 346 16.48 -4.50 2.89
CA ARG A 346 15.95 -3.18 2.49
C ARG A 346 16.87 -2.38 1.56
N MET A 347 18.12 -2.81 1.41
CA MET A 347 19.01 -2.27 0.37
C MET A 347 18.71 -2.80 -1.03
N GLY A 348 17.94 -3.88 -1.16
CA GLY A 348 17.65 -4.53 -2.45
C GLY A 348 16.28 -4.21 -3.03
N LEU A 349 15.39 -3.59 -2.23
CA LEU A 349 14.04 -3.19 -2.60
C LEU A 349 13.51 -2.12 -1.64
N VAL A 350 12.29 -1.64 -1.87
CA VAL A 350 11.62 -0.67 -0.98
C VAL A 350 10.69 -1.41 -0.02
N ASP A 351 10.92 -1.23 1.27
CA ASP A 351 10.11 -1.80 2.35
C ASP A 351 8.73 -1.13 2.43
N VAL A 352 7.69 -1.92 2.63
CA VAL A 352 6.31 -1.44 2.78
C VAL A 352 5.79 -1.76 4.18
N VAL A 353 5.13 -0.76 4.78
CA VAL A 353 4.42 -0.88 6.06
C VAL A 353 2.93 -0.78 5.80
N GLU A 354 2.20 -1.89 5.93
CA GLU A 354 0.77 -1.92 5.69
C GLU A 354 0.00 -1.26 6.84
N ARG A 355 -0.88 -0.28 6.51
CA ARG A 355 -1.80 0.40 7.45
C ARG A 355 -1.12 0.81 8.75
N GLY A 356 0.08 1.37 8.61
CA GLY A 356 0.91 1.79 9.72
C GLY A 356 2.03 2.71 9.28
N GLN A 357 3.02 2.90 10.15
CA GLN A 357 4.15 3.78 9.86
C GLN A 357 5.35 3.46 10.74
N LYS A 358 6.51 4.03 10.39
CA LYS A 358 7.71 3.93 11.23
C LYS A 358 7.69 5.01 12.31
N SER A 359 8.26 4.73 13.47
CA SER A 359 8.39 5.69 14.57
C SER A 359 9.68 6.53 14.50
N TYR A 360 10.54 6.29 13.51
CA TYR A 360 11.87 6.88 13.35
C TYR A 360 12.14 7.30 11.90
N ILE A 361 13.13 8.15 11.68
CA ILE A 361 13.64 8.47 10.34
C ILE A 361 14.42 7.26 9.83
N ASP A 362 13.90 6.59 8.78
CA ASP A 362 14.63 5.49 8.17
C ASP A 362 15.70 6.03 7.21
N GLN A 363 16.87 5.38 7.23
CA GLN A 363 17.96 5.71 6.31
C GLN A 363 17.63 5.35 4.84
N PHE A 364 16.78 4.33 4.64
CA PHE A 364 16.28 3.90 3.33
C PHE A 364 14.90 4.48 3.05
N PRO A 365 14.61 4.84 1.79
CA PRO A 365 13.24 5.16 1.40
C PRO A 365 12.33 3.95 1.64
N TRP A 366 11.12 4.22 2.10
CA TRP A 366 10.10 3.22 2.37
C TRP A 366 8.73 3.72 1.94
N GLN A 367 7.73 2.86 1.94
CA GLN A 367 6.36 3.22 1.62
C GLN A 367 5.43 2.76 2.74
N THR A 368 4.44 3.57 3.09
CA THR A 368 3.24 3.09 3.76
C THR A 368 2.10 3.04 2.79
N GLU A 369 1.19 2.13 3.03
CA GLU A 369 -0.04 1.99 2.28
C GLU A 369 -1.25 1.98 3.20
N THR A 370 -2.30 2.63 2.77
CA THR A 370 -3.58 2.68 3.48
C THR A 370 -4.72 2.90 2.50
N CYS A 371 -5.96 2.76 2.97
CA CYS A 371 -7.16 2.95 2.17
C CYS A 371 -8.10 3.98 2.81
N LEU A 372 -8.97 4.59 2.03
CA LEU A 372 -9.98 5.50 2.56
C LEU A 372 -10.97 4.78 3.49
N GLY A 373 -11.53 3.68 3.05
CA GLY A 373 -12.43 2.82 3.82
C GLY A 373 -11.81 1.46 4.10
N ASN A 374 -11.95 0.53 3.17
CA ASN A 374 -11.21 -0.73 3.15
C ASN A 374 -10.51 -0.89 1.81
N TRP A 375 -9.77 -1.99 1.60
CA TRP A 375 -9.04 -2.22 0.35
C TRP A 375 -10.00 -2.28 -0.84
N PHE A 376 -11.02 -3.13 -0.79
CA PHE A 376 -12.11 -3.14 -1.76
C PHE A 376 -13.33 -2.38 -1.27
N TYR A 377 -14.15 -1.91 -2.21
CA TYR A 377 -15.33 -1.12 -1.92
C TYR A 377 -16.32 -1.86 -1.01
N GLY A 378 -16.80 -1.17 0.02
CA GLY A 378 -17.81 -1.65 0.94
C GLY A 378 -18.90 -0.62 1.18
N GLU A 379 -20.16 -0.96 0.83
CA GLU A 379 -21.29 -0.05 0.94
C GLU A 379 -21.55 0.43 2.39
N GLN A 380 -21.20 -0.39 3.39
CA GLN A 380 -21.32 -0.01 4.80
C GLN A 380 -20.43 1.19 5.16
N TYR A 381 -19.25 1.35 4.55
CA TYR A 381 -18.39 2.52 4.79
C TYR A 381 -19.06 3.81 4.35
N TYR A 382 -19.75 3.77 3.21
CA TYR A 382 -20.55 4.89 2.71
C TYR A 382 -21.75 5.18 3.62
N ARG A 383 -22.54 4.14 3.95
CA ARG A 383 -23.76 4.31 4.77
C ARG A 383 -23.46 4.82 6.18
N GLU A 384 -22.40 4.29 6.81
CA GLU A 384 -22.02 4.59 8.19
C GLU A 384 -21.02 5.75 8.29
N ASN A 385 -20.65 6.37 7.18
CA ASN A 385 -19.66 7.45 7.11
C ASN A 385 -18.31 7.08 7.77
N ARG A 386 -17.78 5.91 7.46
CA ARG A 386 -16.58 5.34 8.10
C ARG A 386 -15.29 5.57 7.32
N TYR A 387 -15.29 6.48 6.37
CA TYR A 387 -14.09 6.86 5.64
C TYR A 387 -13.12 7.66 6.50
N LYS A 388 -11.83 7.56 6.20
CA LYS A 388 -10.83 8.47 6.74
C LYS A 388 -11.12 9.89 6.26
N THR A 389 -10.96 10.85 7.16
CA THR A 389 -11.08 12.27 6.81
C THR A 389 -9.87 12.73 5.98
N PRO A 390 -10.00 13.78 5.16
CA PRO A 390 -8.87 14.40 4.47
C PRO A 390 -7.72 14.78 5.42
N ALA A 391 -8.05 15.26 6.62
CA ALA A 391 -7.07 15.58 7.66
C ALA A 391 -6.28 14.32 8.07
N LYS A 392 -6.94 13.18 8.32
CA LYS A 392 -6.24 11.94 8.70
C LYS A 392 -5.27 11.49 7.62
N VAL A 393 -5.68 11.54 6.35
CA VAL A 393 -4.81 11.15 5.22
C VAL A 393 -3.60 12.09 5.11
N LEU A 394 -3.82 13.40 5.16
CA LEU A 394 -2.75 14.39 4.99
C LEU A 394 -1.81 14.46 6.20
N HIS A 395 -2.30 14.25 7.41
CA HIS A 395 -1.46 14.12 8.60
C HIS A 395 -0.56 12.88 8.49
N THR A 396 -1.11 11.75 8.01
CA THR A 396 -0.31 10.54 7.73
C THR A 396 0.75 10.83 6.67
N LEU A 397 0.40 11.52 5.58
CA LEU A 397 1.37 11.93 4.54
C LEU A 397 2.49 12.79 5.13
N CYS A 398 2.16 13.82 5.92
CA CYS A 398 3.15 14.69 6.55
C CYS A 398 4.09 13.91 7.48
N ASP A 399 3.54 13.01 8.29
CA ASP A 399 4.31 12.19 9.21
C ASP A 399 5.27 11.24 8.46
N VAL A 400 4.76 10.55 7.48
CA VAL A 400 5.50 9.57 6.66
C VAL A 400 6.65 10.24 5.90
N VAL A 401 6.42 11.39 5.25
CA VAL A 401 7.47 12.08 4.48
C VAL A 401 8.57 12.63 5.38
N SER A 402 8.23 13.04 6.61
CA SER A 402 9.22 13.50 7.60
C SER A 402 10.16 12.37 8.06
N LYS A 403 9.77 11.12 7.85
CA LYS A 403 10.51 9.90 8.22
C LYS A 403 11.10 9.16 7.01
N ASN A 404 11.28 9.85 5.88
CA ASN A 404 11.84 9.34 4.61
C ASN A 404 10.91 8.39 3.84
N GLY A 405 9.61 8.42 4.10
CA GLY A 405 8.62 7.55 3.48
C GLY A 405 7.84 8.21 2.35
N ASN A 406 7.09 7.37 1.62
CA ASN A 406 6.04 7.74 0.68
C ASN A 406 4.70 7.18 1.18
N LEU A 407 3.61 7.87 0.89
CA LEU A 407 2.25 7.37 1.13
C LEU A 407 1.63 6.86 -0.17
N MET A 408 1.14 5.64 -0.16
CA MET A 408 0.25 5.06 -1.17
C MET A 408 -1.16 4.98 -0.59
N LEU A 409 -2.08 5.78 -1.16
CA LEU A 409 -3.47 5.83 -0.73
C LEU A 409 -4.34 5.01 -1.67
N SER A 410 -4.99 3.96 -1.18
CA SER A 410 -6.02 3.26 -1.94
C SER A 410 -7.36 4.02 -1.87
N VAL A 411 -7.89 4.31 -3.05
CA VAL A 411 -9.26 4.79 -3.26
C VAL A 411 -10.04 3.64 -3.86
N PRO A 412 -10.90 2.94 -3.08
CA PRO A 412 -11.63 1.79 -3.57
C PRO A 412 -12.59 2.18 -4.70
N ILE A 413 -12.77 1.28 -5.65
CA ILE A 413 -13.66 1.50 -6.79
C ILE A 413 -14.79 0.46 -6.74
N ARG A 414 -16.04 0.90 -7.00
CA ARG A 414 -17.21 0.03 -7.12
C ARG A 414 -17.07 -0.95 -8.27
N GLY A 415 -17.79 -2.06 -8.22
CA GLY A 415 -17.81 -3.05 -9.32
C GLY A 415 -18.15 -2.47 -10.69
N ASP A 416 -18.96 -1.40 -10.74
CA ASP A 416 -19.32 -0.69 -11.97
C ASP A 416 -18.22 0.25 -12.52
N GLY A 417 -17.17 0.49 -11.74
CA GLY A 417 -16.04 1.34 -12.12
C GLY A 417 -16.10 2.78 -11.59
N THR A 418 -17.06 3.11 -10.73
CA THR A 418 -17.20 4.44 -10.12
C THR A 418 -16.63 4.47 -8.70
N ILE A 419 -16.27 5.65 -8.20
CA ILE A 419 -16.11 5.93 -6.77
C ILE A 419 -17.37 6.63 -6.25
N ASP A 420 -17.64 6.54 -4.95
CA ASP A 420 -18.81 7.21 -4.39
C ASP A 420 -18.57 8.72 -4.14
N GLU A 421 -19.66 9.42 -3.80
CA GLU A 421 -19.64 10.87 -3.63
C GLU A 421 -18.79 11.31 -2.43
N LYS A 422 -18.76 10.53 -1.35
CA LYS A 422 -17.95 10.82 -0.16
C LYS A 422 -16.46 10.58 -0.42
N GLU A 423 -16.11 9.49 -1.10
CA GLU A 423 -14.74 9.25 -1.54
C GLU A 423 -14.26 10.37 -2.46
N ARG A 424 -15.10 10.76 -3.43
CA ARG A 424 -14.80 11.87 -4.34
C ARG A 424 -14.55 13.16 -3.58
N GLN A 425 -15.44 13.52 -2.64
CA GLN A 425 -15.30 14.72 -1.82
C GLN A 425 -13.99 14.70 -1.03
N ILE A 426 -13.64 13.58 -0.39
CA ILE A 426 -12.39 13.44 0.36
C ILE A 426 -11.17 13.67 -0.55
N VAL A 427 -11.17 13.08 -1.74
CA VAL A 427 -10.07 13.24 -2.70
C VAL A 427 -9.97 14.68 -3.21
N GLU A 428 -11.09 15.36 -3.42
CA GLU A 428 -11.13 16.78 -3.82
C GLU A 428 -10.66 17.73 -2.69
N GLU A 429 -10.96 17.45 -1.44
CA GLU A 429 -10.43 18.18 -0.30
C GLU A 429 -8.91 17.97 -0.14
N ILE A 430 -8.41 16.75 -0.35
CA ILE A 430 -6.98 16.48 -0.43
C ILE A 430 -6.35 17.30 -1.56
N ALA A 431 -6.99 17.35 -2.75
CA ALA A 431 -6.50 18.13 -3.88
C ALA A 431 -6.38 19.63 -3.54
N THR A 432 -7.35 20.18 -2.82
CA THR A 432 -7.35 21.58 -2.40
C THR A 432 -6.15 21.89 -1.51
N TRP A 433 -5.89 21.07 -0.52
CA TRP A 433 -4.74 21.25 0.37
C TRP A 433 -3.40 21.04 -0.36
N MET A 434 -3.30 20.01 -1.19
CA MET A 434 -2.08 19.72 -1.95
C MET A 434 -1.77 20.79 -3.01
N ALA A 435 -2.78 21.44 -3.59
CA ALA A 435 -2.56 22.56 -4.50
C ALA A 435 -1.89 23.75 -3.79
N GLN A 436 -2.20 23.97 -2.51
CA GLN A 436 -1.65 25.07 -1.72
C GLN A 436 -0.31 24.72 -1.06
N TYR A 437 -0.15 23.51 -0.54
CA TYR A 437 0.97 23.15 0.33
C TYR A 437 1.85 22.01 -0.23
N GLY A 438 1.49 21.42 -1.35
CA GLY A 438 2.20 20.25 -1.91
C GLY A 438 3.66 20.51 -2.23
N GLU A 439 4.07 21.77 -2.46
CA GLU A 439 5.48 22.13 -2.62
C GLU A 439 6.32 21.75 -1.40
N ALA A 440 5.74 21.80 -0.19
CA ALA A 440 6.39 21.41 1.05
C ALA A 440 6.44 19.88 1.25
N ILE A 441 5.83 19.10 0.36
CA ILE A 441 5.80 17.63 0.39
C ILE A 441 6.79 17.04 -0.61
N TYR A 442 6.68 17.43 -1.90
CA TYR A 442 7.44 16.81 -2.97
C TYR A 442 8.93 17.15 -2.94
N ALA A 443 9.75 16.18 -3.36
CA ALA A 443 11.21 16.31 -3.45
C ALA A 443 11.88 16.70 -2.11
N THR A 444 11.20 16.45 -0.99
CA THR A 444 11.74 16.71 0.34
C THR A 444 12.59 15.56 0.85
N ARG A 445 13.38 15.86 1.87
CA ARG A 445 14.18 14.88 2.65
C ARG A 445 13.94 15.13 4.14
N PRO A 446 14.10 14.13 4.99
CA PRO A 446 14.00 14.35 6.43
C PRO A 446 14.94 15.47 6.92
N TRP A 447 14.49 16.19 7.92
CA TRP A 447 15.34 17.10 8.68
C TRP A 447 16.08 16.34 9.78
N ARG A 448 16.77 17.02 10.68
CA ARG A 448 17.54 16.44 11.82
C ARG A 448 16.65 15.63 12.79
N LEU A 449 15.41 16.07 12.99
CA LEU A 449 14.33 15.38 13.69
C LEU A 449 13.08 15.39 12.83
N HIS A 450 12.29 14.34 12.90
CA HIS A 450 11.05 14.24 12.09
C HIS A 450 9.95 15.20 12.55
N GLY A 451 9.96 15.63 13.84
CA GLY A 451 8.89 16.51 14.32
C GLY A 451 8.97 16.84 15.80
N GLU A 452 7.97 17.60 16.23
CA GLU A 452 7.67 17.95 17.61
C GLU A 452 6.17 17.89 17.87
N GLY A 453 5.77 17.93 19.14
CA GLY A 453 4.40 17.81 19.60
C GLY A 453 4.20 16.62 20.53
N SER A 454 2.98 16.48 21.05
CA SER A 454 2.63 15.43 22.02
C SER A 454 1.93 14.23 21.39
N THR A 455 1.42 14.38 20.16
CA THR A 455 0.71 13.33 19.47
C THR A 455 1.69 12.43 18.71
N ALA A 456 1.72 11.16 19.08
CA ALA A 456 2.49 10.14 18.39
C ALA A 456 1.56 9.09 17.80
N ASP A 457 1.86 8.69 16.58
CA ASP A 457 1.28 7.48 15.99
C ASP A 457 2.11 6.27 16.44
N GLY A 458 1.45 5.14 16.66
CA GLY A 458 2.14 3.88 16.90
C GLY A 458 3.00 3.48 15.70
N GLY A 459 4.15 2.83 15.95
CA GLY A 459 5.01 2.31 14.89
C GLY A 459 4.65 0.86 14.54
N GLY A 460 4.96 0.47 13.29
CA GLY A 460 4.77 -0.89 12.78
C GLY A 460 3.53 -1.06 11.90
N ALA A 461 3.42 -2.22 11.26
CA ALA A 461 2.25 -2.57 10.45
C ALA A 461 0.98 -2.63 11.31
N PHE A 462 -0.15 -2.30 10.69
CA PHE A 462 -1.48 -2.26 11.32
C PHE A 462 -1.58 -1.38 12.58
N SER A 463 -0.63 -0.43 12.75
CA SER A 463 -0.67 0.54 13.86
C SER A 463 -1.59 1.74 13.58
N GLU A 464 -2.21 1.78 12.41
CA GLU A 464 -3.16 2.80 12.02
C GLU A 464 -4.35 2.87 13.00
N GLY A 465 -4.64 4.07 13.52
CA GLY A 465 -5.66 4.25 14.55
C GLY A 465 -5.17 4.13 15.99
N GLY A 466 -3.90 3.75 16.21
CA GLY A 466 -3.25 3.75 17.53
C GLY A 466 -2.83 5.14 18.04
N GLN A 467 -3.34 6.21 17.43
CA GLN A 467 -3.12 7.58 17.86
C GLN A 467 -3.67 7.84 19.25
N THR A 468 -2.86 8.45 20.12
CA THR A 468 -3.26 8.76 21.50
C THR A 468 -4.20 9.98 21.58
N SER A 469 -4.17 10.86 20.56
CA SER A 469 -5.01 12.06 20.47
C SER A 469 -5.06 12.59 19.03
N ALA A 470 -6.00 13.48 18.74
CA ALA A 470 -6.02 14.21 17.47
C ALA A 470 -4.82 15.17 17.38
N TYR A 471 -4.28 15.32 16.19
CA TYR A 471 -3.24 16.34 15.93
C TYR A 471 -3.78 17.76 16.11
N THR A 472 -2.87 18.64 16.52
CA THR A 472 -3.14 20.06 16.77
C THR A 472 -2.08 20.94 16.12
N ALA A 473 -2.23 22.26 16.19
CA ALA A 473 -1.20 23.21 15.74
C ALA A 473 0.14 23.14 16.52
N LYS A 474 0.20 22.33 17.59
CA LYS A 474 1.43 22.07 18.36
C LYS A 474 2.20 20.87 17.79
N ASP A 475 1.56 20.07 16.97
CA ASP A 475 2.16 18.89 16.34
C ASP A 475 2.70 19.32 14.97
N VAL A 476 4.01 19.25 14.80
CA VAL A 476 4.71 19.70 13.60
C VAL A 476 5.61 18.58 13.07
N ARG A 477 5.67 18.46 11.76
CA ARG A 477 6.63 17.59 11.08
C ARG A 477 7.60 18.44 10.27
N TYR A 478 8.86 18.00 10.21
CA TYR A 478 9.92 18.76 9.57
C TYR A 478 10.55 17.99 8.42
N VAL A 479 10.70 18.68 7.31
CA VAL A 479 11.43 18.19 6.12
C VAL A 479 12.32 19.30 5.57
N THR A 480 13.22 18.95 4.66
CA THR A 480 14.10 19.90 3.99
C THR A 480 13.96 19.81 2.47
N ARG A 481 14.07 20.97 1.82
CA ARG A 481 14.13 21.07 0.36
C ARG A 481 14.86 22.36 -0.02
N ASN A 482 15.75 22.28 -1.02
CA ASN A 482 16.46 23.44 -1.57
C ASN A 482 17.15 24.32 -0.50
N GLY A 483 17.71 23.72 0.55
CA GLY A 483 18.39 24.43 1.63
C GLY A 483 17.46 25.11 2.66
N ALA A 484 16.15 25.01 2.52
CA ALA A 484 15.16 25.47 3.50
C ALA A 484 14.63 24.34 4.37
N VAL A 485 14.21 24.66 5.59
CA VAL A 485 13.39 23.79 6.44
C VAL A 485 11.93 24.07 6.17
N HIS A 486 11.17 23.02 5.94
CA HIS A 486 9.70 23.12 5.82
C HIS A 486 9.07 22.56 7.09
N ALA A 487 8.22 23.34 7.74
CA ALA A 487 7.44 22.94 8.91
C ALA A 487 6.00 22.64 8.48
N LEU A 488 5.60 21.39 8.58
CA LEU A 488 4.25 20.89 8.29
C LEU A 488 3.47 20.88 9.61
N VAL A 489 2.60 21.88 9.80
CA VAL A 489 1.84 22.10 11.02
C VAL A 489 0.51 21.36 10.92
N LEU A 490 0.28 20.37 11.79
CA LEU A 490 -0.82 19.41 11.69
C LEU A 490 -2.12 19.88 12.36
N GLY A 491 -2.38 21.17 12.27
CA GLY A 491 -3.59 21.83 12.73
C GLY A 491 -3.49 23.33 12.51
N TRP A 492 -4.63 24.02 12.48
CA TRP A 492 -4.62 25.48 12.35
C TRP A 492 -4.50 26.14 13.72
N PRO A 493 -3.55 27.09 13.95
CA PRO A 493 -3.42 27.75 15.24
C PRO A 493 -4.62 28.69 15.49
N ALA A 494 -5.28 28.52 16.63
CA ALA A 494 -6.48 29.27 16.98
C ALA A 494 -6.21 30.78 17.16
N ASP A 495 -5.02 31.14 17.63
CA ASP A 495 -4.55 32.50 17.89
C ASP A 495 -3.76 33.12 16.71
N GLY A 496 -3.71 32.41 15.57
CA GLY A 496 -2.94 32.84 14.40
C GLY A 496 -1.43 32.78 14.57
N LYS A 497 -0.91 32.03 15.57
CA LYS A 497 0.53 31.89 15.83
C LYS A 497 0.97 30.45 15.79
N VAL A 498 1.94 30.15 14.95
CA VAL A 498 2.65 28.88 14.95
C VAL A 498 3.88 29.00 15.83
N ARG A 499 4.06 28.08 16.78
CA ARG A 499 5.19 28.04 17.68
C ARG A 499 6.05 26.80 17.39
N LEU A 500 7.28 26.99 16.94
CA LEU A 500 8.24 25.96 16.54
C LEU A 500 9.38 25.90 17.57
N THR A 501 9.30 24.97 18.53
CA THR A 501 10.24 24.91 19.67
C THR A 501 11.60 24.37 19.25
N LEU A 502 11.64 23.47 18.26
CA LEU A 502 12.90 22.97 17.71
C LEU A 502 13.71 24.05 16.96
N LEU A 503 13.08 25.15 16.57
CA LEU A 503 13.74 26.27 15.88
C LEU A 503 14.02 27.46 16.82
N GLY A 504 13.87 27.33 18.12
CA GLY A 504 14.37 28.29 19.12
C GLY A 504 15.87 28.49 19.01
N SER A 505 16.38 29.71 19.29
CA SER A 505 17.82 29.99 19.19
C SER A 505 18.67 29.26 20.25
N GLY A 506 18.05 28.87 21.36
CA GLY A 506 18.65 28.05 22.41
C GLY A 506 18.60 26.54 22.15
N ASN A 507 17.86 26.10 21.14
CA ASN A 507 17.71 24.67 20.84
C ASN A 507 18.85 24.17 19.92
N PRO A 508 19.66 23.18 20.33
CA PRO A 508 20.80 22.70 19.53
C PRO A 508 20.37 22.07 18.20
N VAL A 509 19.13 21.56 18.10
CA VAL A 509 18.58 21.00 16.85
C VAL A 509 18.34 22.10 15.83
N GLY A 510 17.81 23.25 16.26
CA GLY A 510 17.50 24.41 15.43
C GLY A 510 18.67 25.37 15.22
N ARG A 511 19.91 24.94 15.46
CA ARG A 511 21.10 25.78 15.25
C ARG A 511 21.11 26.36 13.82
N GLY A 512 21.57 27.60 13.71
CA GLY A 512 21.59 28.37 12.49
C GLY A 512 20.79 29.66 12.63
N GLU A 513 20.80 30.48 11.61
CA GLU A 513 20.08 31.77 11.56
C GLU A 513 18.81 31.64 10.72
N VAL A 514 17.67 32.09 11.26
CA VAL A 514 16.42 32.23 10.50
C VAL A 514 16.38 33.62 9.90
N ARG A 515 16.27 33.74 8.58
CA ARG A 515 16.26 35.01 7.85
C ARG A 515 14.89 35.37 7.29
N ARG A 516 14.12 34.36 6.88
CA ARG A 516 12.83 34.57 6.22
C ARG A 516 11.90 33.38 6.47
N VAL A 517 10.63 33.67 6.67
CA VAL A 517 9.56 32.66 6.74
C VAL A 517 8.48 33.03 5.75
N THR A 518 8.00 32.09 4.95
CA THR A 518 6.93 32.27 3.97
C THR A 518 5.96 31.10 3.99
N LEU A 519 4.81 31.24 3.31
CA LEU A 519 4.02 30.08 2.87
C LEU A 519 4.65 29.47 1.61
N PRO A 520 4.45 28.18 1.33
CA PRO A 520 4.84 27.56 0.06
C PRO A 520 4.27 28.34 -1.14
N GLY A 521 5.07 28.51 -2.19
CA GLY A 521 4.66 29.26 -3.39
C GLY A 521 4.49 30.76 -3.20
N SER A 522 4.74 31.32 -2.01
CA SER A 522 4.60 32.75 -1.71
C SER A 522 5.96 33.42 -1.51
N GLU A 523 6.14 34.58 -2.14
CA GLU A 523 7.28 35.46 -1.88
C GLU A 523 7.04 36.45 -0.72
N ALA A 524 5.82 36.55 -0.21
CA ALA A 524 5.50 37.45 0.89
C ALA A 524 6.03 36.91 2.23
N PRO A 525 6.90 37.66 2.94
CA PRO A 525 7.41 37.21 4.23
C PRO A 525 6.32 37.29 5.31
N LEU A 526 6.28 36.26 6.16
CA LEU A 526 5.45 36.25 7.36
C LEU A 526 6.21 36.92 8.52
N PRO A 527 5.53 37.71 9.38
CA PRO A 527 6.13 38.22 10.60
C PRO A 527 6.51 37.09 11.56
N PHE A 528 7.70 37.14 12.10
CA PHE A 528 8.16 36.17 13.10
C PHE A 528 9.01 36.82 14.18
N THR A 529 9.08 36.17 15.33
CA THR A 529 10.05 36.42 16.40
C THR A 529 10.76 35.15 16.77
N ARG A 530 12.05 35.23 17.12
CA ARG A 530 12.82 34.08 17.54
C ARG A 530 13.45 34.33 18.90
N SER A 531 13.00 33.58 19.89
CA SER A 531 13.56 33.56 21.25
C SER A 531 14.48 32.33 21.45
N ALA A 532 15.04 32.20 22.65
CA ALA A 532 15.77 30.98 23.01
C ALA A 532 14.86 29.72 22.92
N ASP A 533 13.58 29.87 23.26
CA ASP A 533 12.65 28.74 23.42
C ASP A 533 11.94 28.35 22.12
N ALA A 534 11.70 29.30 21.19
CA ALA A 534 10.94 29.02 19.97
C ALA A 534 11.14 30.06 18.88
N LEU A 535 10.83 29.66 17.64
CA LEU A 535 10.47 30.52 16.53
C LEU A 535 8.93 30.64 16.51
N GLU A 536 8.41 31.85 16.73
CA GLU A 536 6.99 32.15 16.64
C GLU A 536 6.69 32.87 15.32
N VAL A 537 5.75 32.34 14.53
CA VAL A 537 5.38 32.84 13.22
C VAL A 537 3.92 33.23 13.24
N ARG A 538 3.59 34.48 12.86
CA ARG A 538 2.21 34.91 12.69
C ARG A 538 1.72 34.50 11.29
N VAL A 539 0.67 33.71 11.24
CA VAL A 539 0.04 33.27 9.99
C VAL A 539 -1.24 34.05 9.70
N PRO A 540 -1.59 34.24 8.42
CA PRO A 540 -2.82 34.99 8.07
C PRO A 540 -4.06 34.21 8.49
N ASP A 541 -5.16 34.94 8.78
CA ASP A 541 -6.45 34.33 9.12
C ASP A 541 -7.17 33.73 7.91
N THR A 542 -6.72 34.05 6.70
CA THR A 542 -7.26 33.52 5.45
C THR A 542 -6.75 32.09 5.18
N GLY A 543 -7.65 31.23 4.71
CA GLY A 543 -7.28 29.84 4.35
C GLY A 543 -7.35 28.85 5.52
N ARG A 544 -8.01 29.21 6.63
CA ARG A 544 -8.25 28.28 7.74
C ARG A 544 -8.93 27.00 7.26
N ASN A 545 -8.42 25.88 7.71
CA ASN A 545 -8.93 24.56 7.40
C ASN A 545 -8.69 23.59 8.58
N SER A 546 -9.30 22.42 8.54
CA SER A 546 -9.18 21.41 9.59
C SER A 546 -7.88 20.58 9.52
N ILE A 547 -7.06 20.77 8.51
CA ILE A 547 -5.88 19.93 8.23
C ILE A 547 -4.63 20.58 8.82
N GLY A 548 -4.44 21.89 8.56
CA GLY A 548 -3.24 22.63 8.93
C GLY A 548 -2.57 23.30 7.74
N LEU A 549 -1.33 23.70 7.92
CA LEU A 549 -0.58 24.49 6.94
C LEU A 549 0.90 24.07 6.88
N ALA A 550 1.62 24.60 5.88
CA ALA A 550 3.06 24.46 5.80
C ALA A 550 3.75 25.83 5.81
N LEU A 551 4.94 25.90 6.40
CA LEU A 551 5.82 27.06 6.41
C LEU A 551 7.16 26.71 5.76
N VAL A 552 7.74 27.66 5.01
CA VAL A 552 9.09 27.56 4.45
C VAL A 552 10.01 28.49 5.24
N ILE A 553 11.00 27.93 5.90
CA ILE A 553 11.95 28.63 6.77
C ILE A 553 13.31 28.66 6.09
N ASN A 554 13.70 29.83 5.62
CA ASN A 554 14.99 30.09 4.99
C ASN A 554 15.99 30.70 5.98
N GLY A 555 17.24 30.30 5.84
CA GLY A 555 18.30 30.80 6.72
C GLY A 555 19.66 30.19 6.43
N VAL A 556 20.61 30.37 7.34
CA VAL A 556 21.96 29.83 7.24
C VAL A 556 22.20 28.76 8.30
N GLY A 557 22.74 27.61 7.91
CA GLY A 557 23.06 26.52 8.84
C GLY A 557 21.83 25.78 9.41
N LEU A 558 20.62 25.97 8.84
CA LEU A 558 19.40 25.30 9.31
C LEU A 558 19.30 23.84 8.84
N THR A 559 19.90 23.53 7.70
CA THR A 559 19.79 22.20 7.05
C THR A 559 21.07 21.39 7.07
N THR A 560 22.17 21.94 7.61
CA THR A 560 23.50 21.30 7.70
C THR A 560 23.82 20.82 9.09
#